data_cbe3ad8612e08f05f2f5f2c39d51134b
#
_entry.id   cbe3ad8612e08f05f2f5f2c39d51134b
#
_cell.length_a   1.000
_cell.length_b   1.000
_cell.length_c   1.000
_cell.angle_alpha   90.00
_cell.angle_beta   90.00
_cell.angle_gamma   90.00
#
_symmetry.space_group_name_H-M   'P 1'
#
loop_
_entity.id
_entity.type
_entity.pdbx_description
1 polymer ?
#
loop_
_entity_poly.entity_id
_entity_poly.type
_entity_poly.pdbx_seq_one_letter_code
_entity_poly.pdbx_strand_id
1 'polypeptide(L)'
;MKINRDSRPPLAVAVVGAGAAGLMAAIFAASRGSRVLLLERTRDGGRKILISGGGRCNILPSTLAPEQFVSTAPTTLLRRMLRTWSLDGQRRFFEQEAGIPLVLESETDKWFPKSNSARQVRDRLVALAASKGVEVSFGSQVTGIEPVAGSKEWRLRFHDGEPVSAKAVIVAAGGLSVPATGSDGAGLAWARQLGHRVQATYPALTPLTQNPVRHAALAGVSLEVTLTANLAGQKPFRSYGGFLFTHQGYSGPALLNISHLAVQSQQAGGPPQPISVQWSRLDAPAWNELLSQSPGPVNTVVRRHLPARLVEALLDECSIGRNQSIAQLRRDERQQLVEKLTSYPLPWNGHEGYKKAEVTGGGVALDELDARTFESRLHPGLFLSGEMLDVFGPIGGYNFTWAWVTGRAAGLGAAEKARMP
;
A
#
# COMPACT_ATOMS: atom_id res chain seq x y z
N MET A 1 -12.99 18.77 29.65
CA MET A 1 -12.86 18.05 30.92
C MET A 1 -11.39 18.07 31.33
N LYS A 2 -11.03 18.88 32.35
CA LYS A 2 -9.65 18.95 32.85
C LYS A 2 -9.34 17.62 33.55
N ILE A 3 -8.44 16.84 33.00
CA ILE A 3 -7.95 15.61 33.60
C ILE A 3 -7.07 15.99 34.80
N ASN A 4 -7.50 15.65 36.00
CA ASN A 4 -6.71 15.81 37.22
C ASN A 4 -5.51 14.84 37.16
N ARG A 5 -4.28 15.38 37.05
CA ARG A 5 -3.05 14.63 36.66
C ARG A 5 -2.25 14.11 37.87
N ASP A 6 -2.60 14.48 39.10
CA ASP A 6 -1.70 14.34 40.25
C ASP A 6 -1.66 12.94 40.94
N SER A 7 -2.46 11.96 40.49
CA SER A 7 -2.46 10.62 41.10
C SER A 7 -2.23 9.45 40.13
N ARG A 8 -2.04 9.70 38.84
CA ARG A 8 -1.83 8.64 37.85
C ARG A 8 -0.34 8.34 37.63
N PRO A 9 0.06 7.08 37.45
CA PRO A 9 1.44 6.75 37.13
C PRO A 9 1.88 7.49 35.85
N PRO A 10 3.18 7.84 35.70
CA PRO A 10 3.69 8.52 34.50
C PRO A 10 3.32 7.74 33.24
N LEU A 11 3.09 8.47 32.15
CA LEU A 11 2.78 7.87 30.85
C LEU A 11 3.94 7.01 30.37
N ALA A 12 3.67 5.74 30.13
CA ALA A 12 4.69 4.80 29.70
C ALA A 12 4.94 4.90 28.18
N VAL A 13 3.87 4.88 27.37
CA VAL A 13 3.95 4.88 25.91
C VAL A 13 2.98 5.89 25.32
N ALA A 14 3.48 6.79 24.47
CA ALA A 14 2.67 7.62 23.61
C ALA A 14 2.70 7.08 22.17
N VAL A 15 1.53 6.93 21.54
CA VAL A 15 1.40 6.51 20.14
C VAL A 15 0.83 7.66 19.33
N VAL A 16 1.50 8.06 18.26
CA VAL A 16 1.08 9.17 17.38
C VAL A 16 0.52 8.62 16.07
N GLY A 17 -0.78 8.81 15.87
CA GLY A 17 -1.56 8.30 14.74
C GLY A 17 -2.38 7.06 15.10
N ALA A 18 -3.72 7.15 14.96
CA ALA A 18 -4.64 6.03 15.18
C ALA A 18 -5.03 5.34 13.85
N GLY A 19 -4.07 5.21 12.93
CA GLY A 19 -4.17 4.36 11.75
C GLY A 19 -3.98 2.88 12.08
N ALA A 20 -3.84 2.05 11.05
CA ALA A 20 -3.64 0.60 11.19
C ALA A 20 -2.47 0.25 12.13
N ALA A 21 -1.28 0.82 11.87
CA ALA A 21 -0.09 0.56 12.67
C ALA A 21 -0.22 1.08 14.11
N GLY A 22 -0.77 2.29 14.29
CA GLY A 22 -0.88 2.91 15.61
C GLY A 22 -1.92 2.23 16.51
N LEU A 23 -3.06 1.81 15.97
CA LEU A 23 -4.04 1.01 16.73
C LEU A 23 -3.41 -0.31 17.18
N MET A 24 -2.69 -1.00 16.29
CA MET A 24 -1.99 -2.23 16.64
C MET A 24 -0.92 -2.00 17.71
N ALA A 25 -0.12 -0.93 17.55
CA ALA A 25 0.91 -0.57 18.53
C ALA A 25 0.32 -0.29 19.91
N ALA A 26 -0.76 0.49 19.98
CA ALA A 26 -1.43 0.82 21.23
C ALA A 26 -2.03 -0.43 21.91
N ILE A 27 -2.71 -1.30 21.16
CA ILE A 27 -3.28 -2.56 21.68
C ILE A 27 -2.19 -3.43 22.29
N PHE A 28 -1.08 -3.66 21.58
CA PHE A 28 -0.02 -4.53 22.05
C PHE A 28 0.83 -3.93 23.16
N ALA A 29 1.03 -2.62 23.20
CA ALA A 29 1.68 -1.96 24.34
C ALA A 29 0.82 -2.07 25.60
N ALA A 30 -0.49 -1.80 25.50
CA ALA A 30 -1.43 -1.92 26.63
C ALA A 30 -1.59 -3.38 27.11
N SER A 31 -1.54 -4.37 26.21
CA SER A 31 -1.60 -5.80 26.58
C SER A 31 -0.44 -6.24 27.47
N ARG A 32 0.63 -5.45 27.53
CA ARG A 32 1.76 -5.64 28.46
C ARG A 32 1.61 -4.84 29.76
N GLY A 33 0.45 -4.26 30.03
CA GLY A 33 0.18 -3.48 31.24
C GLY A 33 0.82 -2.09 31.25
N SER A 34 1.26 -1.58 30.11
CA SER A 34 1.75 -0.20 30.00
C SER A 34 0.58 0.79 29.99
N ARG A 35 0.73 1.95 30.64
CA ARG A 35 -0.19 3.07 30.43
C ARG A 35 0.09 3.70 29.07
N VAL A 36 -0.90 3.65 28.16
CA VAL A 36 -0.79 4.04 26.76
C VAL A 36 -1.71 5.19 26.44
N LEU A 37 -1.19 6.24 25.78
CA LEU A 37 -1.95 7.32 25.18
C LEU A 37 -1.84 7.24 23.66
N LEU A 38 -2.97 7.05 22.98
CA LEU A 38 -3.07 7.06 21.53
C LEU A 38 -3.62 8.40 21.07
N LEU A 39 -2.84 9.11 20.28
CA LEU A 39 -3.09 10.49 19.80
C LEU A 39 -3.44 10.45 18.31
N GLU A 40 -4.56 11.05 17.95
CA GLU A 40 -5.01 11.13 16.56
C GLU A 40 -5.49 12.54 16.24
N ARG A 41 -4.98 13.10 15.14
CA ARG A 41 -5.32 14.47 14.71
C ARG A 41 -6.75 14.63 14.18
N THR A 42 -7.30 13.55 13.64
CA THR A 42 -8.65 13.53 13.07
C THR A 42 -9.70 13.23 14.14
N ARG A 43 -10.98 13.49 13.82
CA ARG A 43 -12.08 13.26 14.77
C ARG A 43 -12.35 11.78 15.05
N ASP A 44 -11.81 10.91 14.22
CA ASP A 44 -11.96 9.44 14.28
C ASP A 44 -10.68 8.79 13.71
N GLY A 45 -10.27 7.70 14.25
CA GLY A 45 -9.09 6.96 13.76
C GLY A 45 -9.42 6.01 12.60
N GLY A 46 -8.37 5.42 12.00
CA GLY A 46 -8.50 4.34 11.04
C GLY A 46 -9.11 4.73 9.69
N ARG A 47 -9.03 5.98 9.28
CA ARG A 47 -9.67 6.48 8.05
C ARG A 47 -9.21 5.75 6.78
N LYS A 48 -7.93 5.41 6.69
CA LYS A 48 -7.40 4.63 5.57
C LYS A 48 -7.97 3.20 5.57
N ILE A 49 -8.26 2.63 6.74
CA ILE A 49 -8.98 1.35 6.85
C ILE A 49 -10.36 1.45 6.20
N LEU A 50 -11.11 2.52 6.48
CA LEU A 50 -12.49 2.70 6.01
C LEU A 50 -12.63 2.72 4.48
N ILE A 51 -11.64 3.24 3.76
CA ILE A 51 -11.67 3.37 2.29
C ILE A 51 -11.03 2.19 1.57
N SER A 52 -10.34 1.31 2.29
CA SER A 52 -9.57 0.22 1.70
C SER A 52 -10.45 -0.88 1.14
N GLY A 53 -9.98 -1.53 0.07
CA GLY A 53 -10.70 -2.63 -0.58
C GLY A 53 -12.13 -2.28 -1.01
N GLY A 54 -12.36 -1.03 -1.44
CA GLY A 54 -13.70 -0.57 -1.79
C GLY A 54 -14.68 -0.49 -0.60
N GLY A 55 -14.17 -0.22 0.61
CA GLY A 55 -14.97 -0.19 1.85
C GLY A 55 -15.17 -1.56 2.52
N ARG A 56 -14.54 -2.62 1.98
CA ARG A 56 -14.59 -3.99 2.52
C ARG A 56 -13.46 -4.29 3.51
N CYS A 57 -12.33 -3.60 3.39
CA CYS A 57 -11.05 -3.82 4.08
C CYS A 57 -10.40 -5.18 3.77
N ASN A 58 -9.48 -5.18 2.86
CA ASN A 58 -8.62 -6.33 2.59
C ASN A 58 -7.56 -6.45 3.71
N ILE A 59 -7.83 -7.29 4.71
CA ILE A 59 -7.06 -7.34 5.97
C ILE A 59 -5.69 -7.98 5.78
N LEU A 60 -5.63 -9.12 5.06
CA LEU A 60 -4.40 -9.92 4.88
C LEU A 60 -4.34 -10.48 3.45
N PRO A 61 -3.14 -10.70 2.89
CA PRO A 61 -2.96 -11.56 1.74
C PRO A 61 -3.09 -13.04 2.14
N SER A 62 -3.26 -13.94 1.17
CA SER A 62 -3.22 -15.40 1.41
C SER A 62 -1.80 -15.90 1.65
N THR A 63 -0.81 -15.25 1.03
CA THR A 63 0.61 -15.59 1.12
C THR A 63 1.45 -14.36 1.42
N LEU A 64 2.60 -14.55 2.02
CA LEU A 64 3.51 -13.46 2.39
C LEU A 64 4.96 -13.86 2.09
N ALA A 65 5.57 -13.19 1.13
CA ALA A 65 6.98 -13.32 0.83
C ALA A 65 7.67 -11.94 0.80
N PRO A 66 8.88 -11.81 1.37
CA PRO A 66 9.59 -10.53 1.40
C PRO A 66 9.87 -9.97 0.00
N GLU A 67 10.01 -10.85 -0.99
CA GLU A 67 10.26 -10.52 -2.40
C GLU A 67 9.08 -9.80 -3.08
N GLN A 68 7.90 -9.82 -2.46
CA GLN A 68 6.72 -9.11 -2.93
C GLN A 68 6.71 -7.62 -2.54
N PHE A 69 7.61 -7.22 -1.64
CA PHE A 69 7.71 -5.84 -1.18
C PHE A 69 8.78 -5.07 -1.94
N VAL A 70 8.51 -3.81 -2.18
CA VAL A 70 9.44 -2.84 -2.75
C VAL A 70 10.06 -2.04 -1.61
N SER A 71 11.39 -2.01 -1.54
CA SER A 71 12.17 -1.26 -0.55
C SER A 71 13.61 -1.11 -1.06
N THR A 72 14.33 -0.10 -0.58
CA THR A 72 15.80 0.01 -0.79
C THR A 72 16.58 -0.92 0.14
N ALA A 73 15.93 -1.46 1.18
CA ALA A 73 16.57 -2.37 2.12
C ALA A 73 16.74 -3.79 1.54
N PRO A 74 17.78 -4.53 1.99
CA PRO A 74 17.93 -5.93 1.58
C PRO A 74 16.74 -6.81 1.98
N THR A 75 16.35 -7.74 1.10
CA THR A 75 15.25 -8.69 1.33
C THR A 75 15.44 -9.52 2.61
N THR A 76 16.68 -9.77 3.01
CA THR A 76 17.01 -10.47 4.27
C THR A 76 16.56 -9.68 5.51
N LEU A 77 16.67 -8.36 5.48
CA LEU A 77 16.18 -7.49 6.56
C LEU A 77 14.65 -7.49 6.61
N LEU A 78 13.98 -7.33 5.46
CA LEU A 78 12.52 -7.44 5.34
C LEU A 78 12.01 -8.78 5.89
N ARG A 79 12.68 -9.88 5.53
CA ARG A 79 12.33 -11.23 6.03
C ARG A 79 12.40 -11.33 7.55
N ARG A 80 13.41 -10.73 8.17
CA ARG A 80 13.53 -10.70 9.63
C ARG A 80 12.41 -9.90 10.28
N MET A 81 12.08 -8.73 9.72
CA MET A 81 11.02 -7.86 10.19
C MET A 81 9.64 -8.52 10.07
N LEU A 82 9.30 -9.07 8.90
CA LEU A 82 8.02 -9.75 8.64
C LEU A 82 7.83 -11.01 9.50
N ARG A 83 8.90 -11.72 9.83
CA ARG A 83 8.85 -12.92 10.70
C ARG A 83 8.50 -12.62 12.15
N THR A 84 8.49 -11.36 12.60
CA THR A 84 8.07 -11.00 13.96
C THR A 84 6.61 -11.33 14.23
N TRP A 85 5.80 -11.49 13.17
CA TRP A 85 4.40 -11.93 13.29
C TRP A 85 3.91 -12.65 12.03
N SER A 86 3.70 -13.95 12.11
CA SER A 86 3.25 -14.77 10.99
C SER A 86 1.82 -14.41 10.53
N LEU A 87 1.48 -14.69 9.26
CA LEU A 87 0.11 -14.49 8.74
C LEU A 87 -0.93 -15.25 9.57
N ASP A 88 -0.64 -16.49 9.95
CA ASP A 88 -1.54 -17.28 10.80
C ASP A 88 -1.73 -16.64 12.18
N GLY A 89 -0.65 -16.09 12.76
CA GLY A 89 -0.74 -15.32 14.01
C GLY A 89 -1.59 -14.06 13.87
N GLN A 90 -1.47 -13.35 12.75
CA GLN A 90 -2.31 -12.18 12.43
C GLN A 90 -3.78 -12.60 12.26
N ARG A 91 -4.05 -13.67 11.49
CA ARG A 91 -5.40 -14.18 11.31
C ARG A 91 -6.05 -14.54 12.65
N ARG A 92 -5.36 -15.29 13.50
CA ARG A 92 -5.87 -15.63 14.85
C ARG A 92 -6.16 -14.40 15.70
N PHE A 93 -5.32 -13.38 15.66
CA PHE A 93 -5.59 -12.13 16.37
C PHE A 93 -6.90 -11.47 15.90
N PHE A 94 -7.10 -11.35 14.58
CA PHE A 94 -8.33 -10.76 14.08
C PHE A 94 -9.56 -11.57 14.44
N GLU A 95 -9.51 -12.90 14.31
CA GLU A 95 -10.65 -13.77 14.60
C GLU A 95 -10.95 -13.89 16.10
N GLN A 96 -9.93 -14.08 16.94
CA GLN A 96 -10.10 -14.44 18.35
C GLN A 96 -10.05 -13.24 19.29
N GLU A 97 -9.10 -12.31 19.08
CA GLU A 97 -8.95 -11.17 19.99
C GLU A 97 -9.75 -9.94 19.51
N ALA A 98 -9.71 -9.61 18.23
CA ALA A 98 -10.48 -8.50 17.69
C ALA A 98 -11.95 -8.86 17.40
N GLY A 99 -12.31 -10.14 17.42
CA GLY A 99 -13.66 -10.60 17.15
C GLY A 99 -14.14 -10.27 15.73
N ILE A 100 -13.24 -10.41 14.75
CA ILE A 100 -13.48 -10.14 13.34
C ILE A 100 -13.30 -11.45 12.57
N PRO A 101 -14.35 -12.24 12.33
CA PRO A 101 -14.27 -13.44 11.52
C PRO A 101 -13.80 -13.12 10.10
N LEU A 102 -12.84 -13.90 9.57
CA LEU A 102 -12.26 -13.69 8.26
C LEU A 102 -12.72 -14.76 7.26
N VAL A 103 -12.80 -14.38 5.98
CA VAL A 103 -13.10 -15.26 4.85
C VAL A 103 -12.02 -15.06 3.78
N LEU A 104 -11.46 -16.15 3.28
CA LEU A 104 -10.59 -16.13 2.11
C LEU A 104 -11.44 -16.06 0.85
N GLU A 105 -11.23 -15.03 0.05
CA GLU A 105 -11.78 -14.90 -1.29
C GLU A 105 -10.82 -15.59 -2.27
N SER A 106 -11.14 -16.82 -2.66
CA SER A 106 -10.25 -17.67 -3.45
C SER A 106 -9.91 -17.13 -4.84
N GLU A 107 -10.80 -16.32 -5.43
CA GLU A 107 -10.59 -15.70 -6.74
C GLU A 107 -9.50 -14.62 -6.71
N THR A 108 -9.30 -13.98 -5.57
CA THR A 108 -8.36 -12.86 -5.40
C THR A 108 -7.22 -13.16 -4.44
N ASP A 109 -7.23 -14.31 -3.77
CA ASP A 109 -6.25 -14.72 -2.76
C ASP A 109 -6.10 -13.71 -1.60
N LYS A 110 -7.23 -13.18 -1.11
CA LYS A 110 -7.27 -12.13 -0.09
C LYS A 110 -8.23 -12.48 1.04
N TRP A 111 -7.84 -12.14 2.26
CA TRP A 111 -8.69 -12.27 3.43
C TRP A 111 -9.48 -11.00 3.68
N PHE A 112 -10.79 -11.12 3.72
CA PHE A 112 -11.72 -10.04 4.06
C PHE A 112 -12.45 -10.36 5.38
N PRO A 113 -12.97 -9.35 6.10
CA PRO A 113 -13.91 -9.61 7.16
C PRO A 113 -15.19 -10.25 6.57
N LYS A 114 -15.73 -11.26 7.23
CA LYS A 114 -16.95 -11.95 6.80
C LYS A 114 -18.13 -10.97 6.57
N SER A 115 -18.13 -9.85 7.28
CA SER A 115 -19.13 -8.79 7.13
C SER A 115 -18.96 -7.93 5.88
N ASN A 116 -17.84 -8.02 5.17
CA ASN A 116 -17.46 -7.12 4.09
C ASN A 116 -17.51 -5.62 4.48
N SER A 117 -17.23 -5.29 5.74
CA SER A 117 -17.33 -3.95 6.28
C SER A 117 -16.02 -3.45 6.88
N ALA A 118 -15.35 -2.52 6.20
CA ALA A 118 -14.18 -1.83 6.69
C ALA A 118 -14.45 -1.02 7.96
N ARG A 119 -15.69 -0.52 8.10
CA ARG A 119 -16.16 0.18 9.32
C ARG A 119 -16.13 -0.76 10.51
N GLN A 120 -16.62 -2.00 10.37
CA GLN A 120 -16.57 -2.98 11.46
C GLN A 120 -15.13 -3.26 11.88
N VAL A 121 -14.19 -3.40 10.94
CA VAL A 121 -12.78 -3.63 11.25
C VAL A 121 -12.22 -2.46 12.08
N ARG A 122 -12.41 -1.22 11.63
CA ARG A 122 -11.96 -0.03 12.33
C ARG A 122 -12.57 0.05 13.73
N ASP A 123 -13.90 -0.10 13.85
CA ASP A 123 -14.61 0.07 15.10
C ASP A 123 -14.23 -1.01 16.12
N ARG A 124 -14.03 -2.26 15.69
CA ARG A 124 -13.55 -3.34 16.54
C ARG A 124 -12.12 -3.10 17.05
N LEU A 125 -11.21 -2.62 16.21
CA LEU A 125 -9.84 -2.31 16.66
C LEU A 125 -9.83 -1.14 17.65
N VAL A 126 -10.62 -0.09 17.44
CA VAL A 126 -10.74 1.02 18.39
C VAL A 126 -11.34 0.55 19.71
N ALA A 127 -12.42 -0.26 19.66
CA ALA A 127 -13.03 -0.83 20.86
C ALA A 127 -12.08 -1.76 21.62
N LEU A 128 -11.28 -2.57 20.91
CA LEU A 128 -10.26 -3.44 21.51
C LEU A 128 -9.17 -2.59 22.21
N ALA A 129 -8.69 -1.52 21.59
CA ALA A 129 -7.73 -0.62 22.22
C ALA A 129 -8.30 -0.05 23.53
N ALA A 130 -9.54 0.47 23.50
CA ALA A 130 -10.22 1.00 24.68
C ALA A 130 -10.40 -0.06 25.77
N SER A 131 -10.79 -1.29 25.42
CA SER A 131 -10.98 -2.41 26.39
C SER A 131 -9.67 -2.85 27.03
N LYS A 132 -8.52 -2.63 26.39
CA LYS A 132 -7.18 -2.86 26.97
C LYS A 132 -6.69 -1.68 27.82
N GLY A 133 -7.50 -0.64 28.01
CA GLY A 133 -7.15 0.52 28.83
C GLY A 133 -6.34 1.59 28.09
N VAL A 134 -6.30 1.59 26.75
CA VAL A 134 -5.67 2.66 26.00
C VAL A 134 -6.48 3.94 26.15
N GLU A 135 -5.82 5.03 26.57
CA GLU A 135 -6.39 6.37 26.54
C GLU A 135 -6.35 6.89 25.08
N VAL A 136 -7.50 7.03 24.43
CA VAL A 136 -7.57 7.50 23.04
C VAL A 136 -7.98 8.96 23.02
N SER A 137 -7.17 9.81 22.35
CA SER A 137 -7.43 11.24 22.20
C SER A 137 -7.56 11.59 20.72
N PHE A 138 -8.78 11.67 20.23
CA PHE A 138 -9.09 12.16 18.89
C PHE A 138 -9.09 13.68 18.83
N GLY A 139 -8.82 14.26 17.66
CA GLY A 139 -8.67 15.71 17.48
C GLY A 139 -7.39 16.28 18.06
N SER A 140 -6.45 15.43 18.48
CA SER A 140 -5.19 15.85 19.13
C SER A 140 -4.05 15.85 18.12
N GLN A 141 -3.74 17.03 17.58
CA GLN A 141 -2.66 17.20 16.61
C GLN A 141 -1.33 17.38 17.32
N VAL A 142 -0.48 16.34 17.24
CA VAL A 142 0.94 16.45 17.61
C VAL A 142 1.66 17.27 16.54
N THR A 143 2.42 18.28 16.96
CA THR A 143 3.18 19.18 16.08
C THR A 143 4.69 18.93 16.13
N GLY A 144 5.16 18.21 17.14
CA GLY A 144 6.57 17.85 17.27
C GLY A 144 6.81 16.82 18.36
N ILE A 145 7.92 16.11 18.22
CA ILE A 145 8.45 15.15 19.20
C ILE A 145 9.92 15.46 19.42
N GLU A 146 10.36 15.43 20.66
CA GLU A 146 11.75 15.72 21.01
C GLU A 146 12.19 14.91 22.25
N PRO A 147 13.46 14.51 22.34
CA PRO A 147 14.00 13.93 23.57
C PRO A 147 14.07 15.02 24.64
N VAL A 148 13.80 14.66 25.89
CA VAL A 148 13.95 15.55 27.04
C VAL A 148 15.41 15.56 27.51
N ALA A 149 16.05 16.72 27.50
CA ALA A 149 17.44 16.84 27.90
C ALA A 149 17.65 16.35 29.37
N GLY A 150 18.66 15.51 29.58
CA GLY A 150 18.96 14.95 30.90
C GLY A 150 18.00 13.88 31.40
N SER A 151 17.05 13.44 30.59
CA SER A 151 16.08 12.39 30.88
C SER A 151 16.07 11.32 29.81
N LYS A 152 15.49 10.15 30.12
CA LYS A 152 15.19 9.09 29.13
C LYS A 152 13.80 9.24 28.51
N GLU A 153 13.15 10.40 28.73
CA GLU A 153 11.79 10.67 28.29
C GLU A 153 11.74 11.41 26.97
N TRP A 154 10.61 11.31 26.31
CA TRP A 154 10.24 12.02 25.11
C TRP A 154 9.14 13.03 25.42
N ARG A 155 9.21 14.23 24.85
CA ARG A 155 8.19 15.27 24.91
C ARG A 155 7.45 15.36 23.60
N LEU A 156 6.11 15.34 23.67
CA LEU A 156 5.21 15.55 22.53
C LEU A 156 4.61 16.96 22.68
N ARG A 157 4.71 17.75 21.62
CA ARG A 157 4.10 19.08 21.53
C ARG A 157 2.82 19.00 20.73
N PHE A 158 1.83 19.84 21.08
CA PHE A 158 0.54 19.91 20.42
C PHE A 158 0.33 21.29 19.79
N HIS A 159 -0.59 21.38 18.83
CA HIS A 159 -1.05 22.65 18.31
C HIS A 159 -1.74 23.46 19.42
N ASP A 160 -2.61 22.79 20.16
CA ASP A 160 -3.32 23.36 21.30
C ASP A 160 -3.14 22.45 22.53
N GLY A 161 -2.76 23.02 23.66
CA GLY A 161 -2.63 22.33 24.93
C GLY A 161 -1.19 22.14 25.43
N GLU A 162 -1.09 21.63 26.65
CA GLU A 162 0.17 21.39 27.33
C GLU A 162 0.92 20.19 26.75
N PRO A 163 2.27 20.26 26.68
CA PRO A 163 3.09 19.13 26.26
C PRO A 163 2.86 17.88 27.13
N VAL A 164 3.05 16.72 26.54
CA VAL A 164 2.97 15.43 27.24
C VAL A 164 4.34 14.74 27.18
N SER A 165 4.83 14.23 28.33
CA SER A 165 6.03 13.41 28.37
C SER A 165 5.67 11.93 28.46
N ALA A 166 6.47 11.07 27.80
CA ALA A 166 6.35 9.63 27.83
C ALA A 166 7.74 8.97 27.82
N LYS A 167 7.88 7.78 28.44
CA LYS A 167 9.14 7.03 28.42
C LYS A 167 9.47 6.47 27.03
N ALA A 168 8.45 6.19 26.23
CA ALA A 168 8.61 5.73 24.85
C ALA A 168 7.56 6.39 23.94
N VAL A 169 7.95 6.66 22.69
CA VAL A 169 7.08 7.22 21.66
C VAL A 169 7.08 6.32 20.45
N ILE A 170 5.88 6.00 19.95
CA ILE A 170 5.68 5.28 18.69
C ILE A 170 5.10 6.25 17.67
N VAL A 171 5.81 6.52 16.58
CA VAL A 171 5.31 7.32 15.46
C VAL A 171 4.71 6.38 14.42
N ALA A 172 3.39 6.47 14.26
CA ALA A 172 2.59 5.72 13.32
C ALA A 172 1.73 6.67 12.44
N ALA A 173 2.32 7.82 12.08
CA ALA A 173 1.62 8.93 11.43
C ALA A 173 1.29 8.71 9.95
N GLY A 174 1.64 7.55 9.37
CA GLY A 174 1.45 7.24 7.96
C GLY A 174 2.45 7.96 7.04
N GLY A 175 2.19 7.92 5.75
CA GLY A 175 3.01 8.56 4.72
C GLY A 175 2.35 9.84 4.17
N LEU A 176 2.29 9.92 2.82
CA LEU A 176 1.74 11.06 2.06
C LEU A 176 0.50 10.65 1.24
N SER A 177 0.20 9.34 1.13
CA SER A 177 -0.90 8.85 0.31
C SER A 177 -2.26 9.15 0.93
N VAL A 178 -3.23 9.50 0.08
CA VAL A 178 -4.60 9.93 0.45
C VAL A 178 -4.59 10.95 1.59
N PRO A 179 -4.09 12.17 1.39
CA PRO A 179 -3.89 13.16 2.47
C PRO A 179 -5.16 13.47 3.28
N ALA A 180 -6.34 13.34 2.64
CA ALA A 180 -7.64 13.52 3.29
C ALA A 180 -7.90 12.56 4.47
N THR A 181 -7.11 11.48 4.58
CA THR A 181 -7.20 10.53 5.70
C THR A 181 -6.39 10.95 6.92
N GLY A 182 -5.63 12.05 6.85
CA GLY A 182 -4.78 12.56 7.92
C GLY A 182 -3.29 12.29 7.73
N SER A 183 -2.89 11.60 6.67
CA SER A 183 -1.48 11.31 6.33
C SER A 183 -0.88 12.49 5.56
N ASP A 184 -0.17 13.38 6.24
CA ASP A 184 0.41 14.62 5.67
C ASP A 184 1.95 14.62 5.65
N GLY A 185 2.57 13.52 6.05
CA GLY A 185 4.03 13.40 6.09
C GLY A 185 4.71 13.99 7.33
N ALA A 186 3.96 14.44 8.34
CA ALA A 186 4.54 15.00 9.56
C ALA A 186 5.54 14.04 10.22
N GLY A 187 5.20 12.75 10.31
CA GLY A 187 6.10 11.73 10.86
C GLY A 187 7.42 11.60 10.08
N LEU A 188 7.39 11.75 8.75
CA LEU A 188 8.59 11.76 7.91
C LEU A 188 9.45 13.02 8.17
N ALA A 189 8.80 14.16 8.37
CA ALA A 189 9.49 15.40 8.71
C ALA A 189 10.20 15.29 10.08
N TRP A 190 9.53 14.75 11.09
CA TRP A 190 10.14 14.52 12.40
C TRP A 190 11.30 13.55 12.34
N ALA A 191 11.16 12.45 11.59
CA ALA A 191 12.25 11.50 11.40
C ALA A 191 13.50 12.16 10.78
N ARG A 192 13.32 13.04 9.76
CA ARG A 192 14.44 13.85 9.20
C ARG A 192 15.05 14.81 10.22
N GLN A 193 14.24 15.51 10.98
CA GLN A 193 14.71 16.44 12.02
C GLN A 193 15.52 15.74 13.11
N LEU A 194 15.16 14.47 13.39
CA LEU A 194 15.88 13.61 14.32
C LEU A 194 17.09 12.90 13.68
N GLY A 195 17.46 13.25 12.45
CA GLY A 195 18.65 12.73 11.79
C GLY A 195 18.47 11.37 11.10
N HIS A 196 17.25 10.83 11.03
CA HIS A 196 17.00 9.62 10.25
C HIS A 196 17.13 9.85 8.75
N ARG A 197 17.73 8.89 8.06
CA ARG A 197 17.74 8.84 6.61
C ARG A 197 16.34 8.51 6.10
N VAL A 198 15.76 9.44 5.34
CA VAL A 198 14.46 9.28 4.72
C VAL A 198 14.64 9.25 3.21
N GLN A 199 14.43 8.09 2.60
CA GLN A 199 14.46 7.90 1.16
C GLN A 199 13.44 8.82 0.46
N ALA A 200 13.78 9.29 -0.75
CA ALA A 200 12.89 10.13 -1.54
C ALA A 200 11.51 9.46 -1.69
N THR A 201 10.48 10.18 -1.30
CA THR A 201 9.11 9.65 -1.33
C THR A 201 8.47 9.87 -2.69
N TYR A 202 7.62 8.93 -3.10
CA TYR A 202 6.86 8.99 -4.34
C TYR A 202 5.49 8.33 -4.16
N PRO A 203 4.47 8.72 -4.96
CA PRO A 203 3.18 8.02 -4.94
C PRO A 203 3.36 6.61 -5.54
N ALA A 204 3.06 5.58 -4.76
CA ALA A 204 3.07 4.19 -5.19
C ALA A 204 1.65 3.64 -5.25
N LEU A 205 1.42 2.63 -6.10
CA LEU A 205 0.09 2.09 -6.38
C LEU A 205 -0.87 3.20 -6.82
N THR A 206 -0.47 4.01 -7.80
CA THR A 206 -1.25 5.15 -8.32
C THR A 206 -1.67 4.92 -9.77
N PRO A 207 -2.87 5.37 -10.20
CA PRO A 207 -3.26 5.34 -11.60
C PRO A 207 -2.29 6.13 -12.47
N LEU A 208 -2.04 5.62 -13.70
CA LEU A 208 -1.28 6.32 -14.71
C LEU A 208 -2.22 7.10 -15.63
N THR A 209 -1.81 8.30 -16.02
CA THR A 209 -2.59 9.19 -16.88
C THR A 209 -1.94 9.34 -18.24
N GLN A 210 -2.76 9.78 -19.20
CA GLN A 210 -2.31 10.12 -20.54
C GLN A 210 -2.95 11.45 -20.98
N ASN A 211 -2.14 12.37 -21.45
CA ASN A 211 -2.63 13.63 -22.02
C ASN A 211 -1.89 13.90 -23.34
N PRO A 212 -2.61 13.99 -24.50
CA PRO A 212 -4.06 13.76 -24.68
C PRO A 212 -4.45 12.27 -24.46
N VAL A 213 -5.69 12.02 -24.01
CA VAL A 213 -6.20 10.69 -23.70
C VAL A 213 -6.52 9.92 -24.99
N ARG A 214 -5.66 9.01 -25.40
CA ARG A 214 -5.81 8.19 -26.60
C ARG A 214 -6.97 7.20 -26.52
N HIS A 215 -7.15 6.58 -25.35
CA HIS A 215 -8.12 5.51 -25.10
C HIS A 215 -9.40 5.98 -24.41
N ALA A 216 -9.79 7.25 -24.58
CA ALA A 216 -10.99 7.80 -23.94
C ALA A 216 -12.27 7.00 -24.24
N ALA A 217 -12.40 6.47 -25.48
CA ALA A 217 -13.53 5.64 -25.90
C ALA A 217 -13.59 4.27 -25.17
N LEU A 218 -12.49 3.82 -24.56
CA LEU A 218 -12.43 2.58 -23.81
C LEU A 218 -12.77 2.75 -22.31
N ALA A 219 -13.02 3.96 -21.83
CA ALA A 219 -13.33 4.21 -20.42
C ALA A 219 -14.43 3.27 -19.90
N GLY A 220 -14.17 2.64 -18.75
CA GLY A 220 -15.02 1.62 -18.15
C GLY A 220 -14.79 0.17 -18.64
N VAL A 221 -13.97 -0.03 -19.69
CA VAL A 221 -13.55 -1.39 -20.08
C VAL A 221 -12.59 -1.93 -19.04
N SER A 222 -12.88 -3.14 -18.54
CA SER A 222 -12.04 -3.86 -17.55
C SER A 222 -11.78 -5.27 -18.03
N LEU A 223 -10.54 -5.76 -17.82
CA LEU A 223 -10.13 -7.12 -18.16
C LEU A 223 -8.88 -7.51 -17.35
N GLU A 224 -8.57 -8.81 -17.31
CA GLU A 224 -7.31 -9.29 -16.76
C GLU A 224 -6.19 -9.19 -17.80
N VAL A 225 -5.04 -8.67 -17.40
CA VAL A 225 -3.86 -8.47 -18.25
C VAL A 225 -2.57 -8.88 -17.54
N THR A 226 -1.52 -9.08 -18.33
CA THR A 226 -0.14 -9.09 -17.83
C THR A 226 0.56 -7.80 -18.29
N LEU A 227 1.08 -7.05 -17.33
CA LEU A 227 1.92 -5.88 -17.57
C LEU A 227 3.38 -6.24 -17.35
N THR A 228 4.26 -5.75 -18.21
CA THR A 228 5.70 -5.99 -18.11
C THR A 228 6.48 -4.68 -18.26
N ALA A 229 7.42 -4.43 -17.35
CA ALA A 229 8.42 -3.38 -17.48
C ALA A 229 9.81 -4.01 -17.49
N ASN A 230 10.59 -3.71 -18.54
CA ASN A 230 11.98 -4.18 -18.64
C ASN A 230 12.88 -3.19 -17.92
N LEU A 231 13.65 -3.67 -16.95
CA LEU A 231 14.57 -2.89 -16.15
C LEU A 231 16.00 -3.18 -16.61
N ALA A 232 16.80 -2.16 -16.86
CA ALA A 232 18.17 -2.33 -17.31
C ALA A 232 18.98 -3.17 -16.30
N GLY A 233 19.59 -4.27 -16.77
CA GLY A 233 20.43 -5.15 -15.95
C GLY A 233 19.67 -6.00 -14.91
N GLN A 234 18.34 -6.00 -14.92
CA GLN A 234 17.50 -6.77 -13.99
C GLN A 234 16.51 -7.67 -14.73
N LYS A 235 15.90 -8.59 -14.00
CA LYS A 235 14.75 -9.36 -14.53
C LYS A 235 13.58 -8.42 -14.78
N PRO A 236 12.79 -8.65 -15.86
CA PRO A 236 11.58 -7.89 -16.10
C PRO A 236 10.63 -7.94 -14.89
N PHE A 237 10.10 -6.78 -14.51
CA PHE A 237 9.02 -6.74 -13.53
C PHE A 237 7.71 -7.07 -14.23
N ARG A 238 6.96 -8.03 -13.69
CA ARG A 238 5.67 -8.45 -14.23
C ARG A 238 4.57 -8.31 -13.19
N SER A 239 3.41 -7.83 -13.63
CA SER A 239 2.21 -7.72 -12.81
C SER A 239 1.01 -8.30 -13.57
N TYR A 240 0.31 -9.27 -12.98
CA TYR A 240 -0.91 -9.87 -13.51
C TYR A 240 -2.12 -9.45 -12.67
N GLY A 241 -3.26 -9.25 -13.31
CA GLY A 241 -4.55 -8.99 -12.66
C GLY A 241 -5.44 -8.04 -13.44
N GLY A 242 -6.44 -7.51 -12.75
CA GLY A 242 -7.40 -6.57 -13.33
C GLY A 242 -6.74 -5.27 -13.81
N PHE A 243 -7.16 -4.84 -14.98
CA PHE A 243 -6.81 -3.58 -15.61
C PHE A 243 -8.08 -2.82 -15.97
N LEU A 244 -8.08 -1.51 -15.82
CA LEU A 244 -9.24 -0.66 -16.08
C LEU A 244 -8.82 0.55 -16.91
N PHE A 245 -9.49 0.75 -18.03
CA PHE A 245 -9.45 2.02 -18.76
C PHE A 245 -10.30 3.07 -18.05
N THR A 246 -9.73 4.23 -17.76
CA THR A 246 -10.40 5.35 -17.11
C THR A 246 -10.57 6.53 -18.09
N HIS A 247 -11.29 7.56 -17.70
CA HIS A 247 -11.41 8.78 -18.50
C HIS A 247 -10.11 9.58 -18.62
N GLN A 248 -9.12 9.33 -17.75
CA GLN A 248 -7.84 10.05 -17.73
C GLN A 248 -6.65 9.17 -18.10
N GLY A 249 -6.84 7.85 -18.23
CA GLY A 249 -5.77 6.89 -18.48
C GLY A 249 -6.12 5.50 -18.00
N TYR A 250 -5.35 4.98 -17.05
CA TYR A 250 -5.36 3.55 -16.70
C TYR A 250 -5.28 3.34 -15.20
N SER A 251 -5.98 2.31 -14.72
CA SER A 251 -6.01 1.87 -13.33
C SER A 251 -6.17 0.35 -13.23
N GLY A 252 -6.49 -0.16 -12.06
CA GLY A 252 -6.67 -1.58 -11.77
C GLY A 252 -5.45 -2.22 -11.12
N PRO A 253 -5.63 -3.32 -10.39
CA PRO A 253 -4.56 -3.92 -9.57
C PRO A 253 -3.26 -4.20 -10.32
N ALA A 254 -3.33 -4.73 -11.55
CA ALA A 254 -2.12 -5.00 -12.34
C ALA A 254 -1.33 -3.71 -12.62
N LEU A 255 -2.02 -2.62 -13.00
CA LEU A 255 -1.37 -1.35 -13.28
C LEU A 255 -0.84 -0.69 -12.01
N LEU A 256 -1.64 -0.66 -10.95
CA LEU A 256 -1.23 -0.04 -9.69
C LEU A 256 0.06 -0.68 -9.16
N ASN A 257 0.18 -2.01 -9.22
CA ASN A 257 1.36 -2.73 -8.75
C ASN A 257 2.66 -2.37 -9.51
N ILE A 258 2.58 -2.02 -10.79
CA ILE A 258 3.76 -1.67 -11.61
C ILE A 258 3.99 -0.16 -11.70
N SER A 259 3.02 0.67 -11.31
CA SER A 259 3.03 2.12 -11.51
C SER A 259 4.21 2.84 -10.84
N HIS A 260 4.76 2.29 -9.76
CA HIS A 260 5.91 2.85 -9.07
C HIS A 260 7.13 3.00 -9.97
N LEU A 261 7.35 2.09 -10.93
CA LEU A 261 8.45 2.17 -11.90
C LEU A 261 8.27 3.36 -12.84
N ALA A 262 7.03 3.61 -13.27
CA ALA A 262 6.68 4.77 -14.07
C ALA A 262 6.94 6.07 -13.30
N VAL A 263 6.44 6.16 -12.06
CA VAL A 263 6.61 7.35 -11.22
C VAL A 263 8.07 7.64 -10.93
N GLN A 264 8.86 6.63 -10.57
CA GLN A 264 10.29 6.78 -10.31
C GLN A 264 11.06 7.24 -11.56
N SER A 265 10.71 6.74 -12.76
CA SER A 265 11.35 7.18 -14.00
C SER A 265 11.12 8.67 -14.29
N GLN A 266 9.91 9.18 -14.01
CA GLN A 266 9.60 10.61 -14.14
C GLN A 266 10.35 11.46 -13.09
N GLN A 267 10.42 11.00 -11.84
CA GLN A 267 11.15 11.73 -10.79
C GLN A 267 12.66 11.81 -11.07
N ALA A 268 13.23 10.77 -11.71
CA ALA A 268 14.62 10.76 -12.12
C ALA A 268 14.93 11.70 -13.29
N GLY A 269 13.90 12.29 -13.94
CA GLY A 269 14.07 13.15 -15.12
C GLY A 269 14.53 12.41 -16.36
N GLY A 270 14.48 11.08 -16.35
CA GLY A 270 14.83 10.22 -17.47
C GLY A 270 13.66 10.01 -18.46
N PRO A 271 13.88 9.20 -19.51
CA PRO A 271 12.81 8.80 -20.40
C PRO A 271 11.75 7.99 -19.63
N PRO A 272 10.46 8.12 -20.01
CA PRO A 272 9.40 7.35 -19.36
C PRO A 272 9.68 5.85 -19.41
N GLN A 273 9.53 5.16 -18.28
CA GLN A 273 9.70 3.70 -18.21
C GLN A 273 8.69 3.00 -19.15
N PRO A 274 9.12 2.27 -20.19
CA PRO A 274 8.20 1.55 -21.05
C PRO A 274 7.48 0.44 -20.27
N ILE A 275 6.16 0.40 -20.42
CA ILE A 275 5.30 -0.66 -19.90
C ILE A 275 4.58 -1.29 -21.08
N SER A 276 4.68 -2.61 -21.23
CA SER A 276 3.95 -3.35 -22.24
C SER A 276 2.79 -4.14 -21.63
N VAL A 277 1.73 -4.31 -22.43
CA VAL A 277 0.50 -5.01 -22.03
C VAL A 277 0.33 -6.25 -22.91
N GLN A 278 0.15 -7.38 -22.29
CA GLN A 278 -0.41 -8.59 -22.90
C GLN A 278 -1.88 -8.67 -22.45
N TRP A 279 -2.79 -8.53 -23.42
CA TRP A 279 -4.22 -8.36 -23.16
C TRP A 279 -4.98 -9.62 -22.77
N SER A 280 -4.39 -10.80 -22.99
CA SER A 280 -5.00 -12.10 -22.65
C SER A 280 -3.93 -13.07 -22.18
N ARG A 281 -4.36 -14.29 -21.81
CA ARG A 281 -3.43 -15.38 -21.46
C ARG A 281 -2.76 -16.02 -22.68
N LEU A 282 -3.22 -15.71 -23.91
CA LEU A 282 -2.65 -16.23 -25.14
C LEU A 282 -1.33 -15.53 -25.46
N ASP A 283 -0.31 -16.32 -25.75
CA ASP A 283 0.99 -15.85 -26.22
C ASP A 283 1.02 -15.63 -27.76
N ALA A 284 2.14 -15.17 -28.29
CA ALA A 284 2.28 -14.87 -29.71
C ALA A 284 2.11 -16.11 -30.61
N PRO A 285 2.67 -17.31 -30.29
CA PRO A 285 2.37 -18.54 -31.02
C PRO A 285 0.89 -18.88 -31.08
N ALA A 286 0.19 -18.86 -29.94
CA ALA A 286 -1.24 -19.18 -29.88
C ALA A 286 -2.09 -18.18 -30.70
N TRP A 287 -1.80 -16.88 -30.62
CA TRP A 287 -2.46 -15.88 -31.46
C TRP A 287 -2.17 -16.07 -32.94
N ASN A 288 -0.92 -16.41 -33.33
CA ASN A 288 -0.58 -16.67 -34.72
C ASN A 288 -1.36 -17.88 -35.27
N GLU A 289 -1.51 -18.94 -34.46
CA GLU A 289 -2.29 -20.12 -34.84
C GLU A 289 -3.77 -19.75 -35.07
N LEU A 290 -4.39 -19.09 -34.08
CA LEU A 290 -5.79 -18.63 -34.19
C LEU A 290 -6.02 -17.73 -35.40
N LEU A 291 -5.14 -16.77 -35.68
CA LEU A 291 -5.23 -15.81 -36.77
C LEU A 291 -4.78 -16.36 -38.13
N SER A 292 -4.37 -17.63 -38.22
CA SER A 292 -4.06 -18.30 -39.48
C SER A 292 -5.00 -19.44 -39.80
N GLN A 293 -5.62 -20.08 -38.80
CA GLN A 293 -6.39 -21.33 -38.98
C GLN A 293 -7.89 -21.16 -38.73
N SER A 294 -8.32 -20.09 -37.97
CA SER A 294 -9.73 -19.92 -37.68
C SER A 294 -10.53 -19.43 -38.90
N PRO A 295 -11.75 -19.93 -39.12
CA PRO A 295 -12.63 -19.39 -40.16
C PRO A 295 -13.31 -18.08 -39.73
N GLY A 296 -13.62 -17.21 -40.69
CA GLY A 296 -14.44 -16.02 -40.48
C GLY A 296 -13.67 -14.70 -40.28
N PRO A 297 -14.35 -13.65 -39.83
CA PRO A 297 -13.76 -12.33 -39.65
C PRO A 297 -12.78 -12.28 -38.47
N VAL A 298 -11.68 -11.53 -38.62
CA VAL A 298 -10.66 -11.30 -37.58
C VAL A 298 -11.30 -10.80 -36.27
N ASN A 299 -12.20 -9.81 -36.39
CA ASN A 299 -12.93 -9.24 -35.26
C ASN A 299 -13.68 -10.32 -34.43
N THR A 300 -14.36 -11.26 -35.11
CA THR A 300 -15.10 -12.34 -34.43
C THR A 300 -14.19 -13.28 -33.66
N VAL A 301 -13.04 -13.59 -34.21
CA VAL A 301 -12.07 -14.49 -33.54
C VAL A 301 -11.45 -13.83 -32.32
N VAL A 302 -10.99 -12.57 -32.44
CA VAL A 302 -10.35 -11.86 -31.34
C VAL A 302 -11.33 -11.54 -30.21
N ARG A 303 -12.60 -11.24 -30.50
CA ARG A 303 -13.66 -10.97 -29.51
C ARG A 303 -14.02 -12.16 -28.62
N ARG A 304 -13.63 -13.38 -28.96
CA ARG A 304 -13.78 -14.54 -28.07
C ARG A 304 -12.88 -14.45 -26.84
N HIS A 305 -11.85 -13.62 -26.89
CA HIS A 305 -10.81 -13.49 -25.86
C HIS A 305 -10.73 -12.09 -25.25
N LEU A 306 -11.23 -11.05 -25.91
CA LEU A 306 -11.11 -9.66 -25.49
C LEU A 306 -12.43 -8.90 -25.61
N PRO A 307 -12.63 -7.85 -24.80
CA PRO A 307 -13.79 -6.97 -24.88
C PRO A 307 -13.94 -6.32 -26.25
N ALA A 308 -15.15 -6.26 -26.76
CA ALA A 308 -15.45 -5.80 -28.11
C ALA A 308 -14.86 -4.42 -28.45
N ARG A 309 -15.01 -3.41 -27.54
CA ARG A 309 -14.47 -2.08 -27.75
C ARG A 309 -12.94 -2.06 -27.87
N LEU A 310 -12.26 -2.90 -27.10
CA LEU A 310 -10.79 -3.01 -27.16
C LEU A 310 -10.36 -3.63 -28.49
N VAL A 311 -11.06 -4.70 -28.95
CA VAL A 311 -10.76 -5.33 -30.23
C VAL A 311 -10.89 -4.35 -31.37
N GLU A 312 -11.97 -3.57 -31.39
CA GLU A 312 -12.19 -2.53 -32.43
C GLU A 312 -11.05 -1.51 -32.46
N ALA A 313 -10.65 -1.01 -31.28
CA ALA A 313 -9.54 -0.06 -31.19
C ALA A 313 -8.21 -0.65 -31.69
N LEU A 314 -7.91 -1.90 -31.34
CA LEU A 314 -6.66 -2.58 -31.78
C LEU A 314 -6.67 -2.83 -33.30
N LEU A 315 -7.81 -3.23 -33.87
CA LEU A 315 -7.95 -3.42 -35.33
C LEU A 315 -7.81 -2.09 -36.08
N ASP A 316 -8.45 -1.02 -35.57
CA ASP A 316 -8.35 0.34 -36.15
C ASP A 316 -6.87 0.83 -36.12
N GLU A 317 -6.14 0.58 -35.01
CA GLU A 317 -4.71 0.89 -34.90
C GLU A 317 -3.82 0.10 -35.86
N CYS A 318 -4.24 -1.12 -36.26
CA CYS A 318 -3.55 -1.96 -37.25
C CYS A 318 -4.04 -1.71 -38.68
N SER A 319 -5.00 -0.81 -38.90
CA SER A 319 -5.65 -0.57 -40.18
C SER A 319 -6.31 -1.84 -40.77
N ILE A 320 -6.78 -2.76 -39.91
CA ILE A 320 -7.46 -3.98 -40.28
C ILE A 320 -8.97 -3.74 -40.30
N GLY A 321 -9.61 -4.04 -41.45
CA GLY A 321 -11.06 -3.88 -41.61
C GLY A 321 -11.84 -4.79 -40.64
N ARG A 322 -12.87 -4.27 -39.96
CA ARG A 322 -13.65 -5.02 -38.94
C ARG A 322 -14.31 -6.29 -39.50
N ASN A 323 -14.62 -6.33 -40.78
CA ASN A 323 -15.20 -7.50 -41.46
C ASN A 323 -14.17 -8.27 -42.29
N GLN A 324 -12.87 -7.92 -42.20
CA GLN A 324 -11.82 -8.61 -42.95
C GLN A 324 -11.73 -10.06 -42.49
N SER A 325 -11.80 -11.00 -43.48
CA SER A 325 -11.65 -12.43 -43.20
C SER A 325 -10.20 -12.77 -42.82
N ILE A 326 -10.03 -13.74 -41.93
CA ILE A 326 -8.70 -14.30 -41.60
C ILE A 326 -7.97 -14.77 -42.86
N ALA A 327 -8.68 -15.37 -43.83
CA ALA A 327 -8.10 -15.80 -45.10
C ALA A 327 -7.53 -14.65 -45.94
N GLN A 328 -8.00 -13.42 -45.72
CA GLN A 328 -7.53 -12.19 -46.41
C GLN A 328 -6.51 -11.41 -45.56
N LEU A 329 -6.25 -11.84 -44.32
CA LEU A 329 -5.32 -11.16 -43.42
C LEU A 329 -3.88 -11.40 -43.91
N ARG A 330 -3.21 -10.33 -44.33
CA ARG A 330 -1.83 -10.38 -44.78
C ARG A 330 -0.88 -10.75 -43.64
N ARG A 331 0.27 -11.29 -43.98
CA ARG A 331 1.26 -11.71 -42.99
C ARG A 331 1.76 -10.57 -42.13
N ASP A 332 1.99 -9.40 -42.71
CA ASP A 332 2.42 -8.19 -42.02
C ASP A 332 1.33 -7.67 -41.06
N GLU A 333 0.08 -7.60 -41.49
CA GLU A 333 -1.08 -7.22 -40.69
C GLU A 333 -1.26 -8.18 -39.48
N ARG A 334 -1.14 -9.49 -39.73
CA ARG A 334 -1.21 -10.48 -38.68
C ARG A 334 -0.10 -10.31 -37.64
N GLN A 335 1.15 -10.12 -38.10
CA GLN A 335 2.29 -9.94 -37.19
C GLN A 335 2.10 -8.68 -36.35
N GLN A 336 1.68 -7.56 -36.93
CA GLN A 336 1.39 -6.32 -36.24
C GLN A 336 0.27 -6.49 -35.20
N LEU A 337 -0.81 -7.20 -35.57
CA LEU A 337 -1.91 -7.47 -34.64
C LEU A 337 -1.45 -8.34 -33.48
N VAL A 338 -0.68 -9.42 -33.75
CA VAL A 338 -0.12 -10.29 -32.68
C VAL A 338 0.76 -9.49 -31.72
N GLU A 339 1.61 -8.61 -32.22
CA GLU A 339 2.42 -7.72 -31.39
C GLU A 339 1.56 -6.82 -30.51
N LYS A 340 0.51 -6.20 -31.09
CA LYS A 340 -0.46 -5.39 -30.36
C LYS A 340 -1.25 -6.19 -29.30
N LEU A 341 -1.50 -7.47 -29.53
CA LEU A 341 -2.23 -8.34 -28.61
C LEU A 341 -1.35 -8.82 -27.44
N THR A 342 -0.04 -8.96 -27.64
CA THR A 342 0.88 -9.62 -26.69
C THR A 342 1.91 -8.71 -26.06
N SER A 343 2.22 -7.55 -26.67
CA SER A 343 3.24 -6.62 -26.19
C SER A 343 2.89 -5.16 -26.51
N TYR A 344 1.63 -4.79 -26.26
CA TYR A 344 1.14 -3.45 -26.54
C TYR A 344 1.90 -2.40 -25.71
N PRO A 345 2.56 -1.41 -26.32
CA PRO A 345 3.21 -0.33 -25.57
C PRO A 345 2.15 0.57 -24.96
N LEU A 346 2.01 0.55 -23.63
CA LEU A 346 1.02 1.34 -22.91
C LEU A 346 1.40 2.83 -23.00
N PRO A 347 0.58 3.66 -23.64
CA PRO A 347 0.88 5.09 -23.77
C PRO A 347 0.46 5.83 -22.48
N TRP A 348 1.44 6.20 -21.66
CA TRP A 348 1.24 7.01 -20.45
C TRP A 348 2.25 8.16 -20.42
N ASN A 349 1.93 9.25 -19.76
CA ASN A 349 2.82 10.40 -19.61
C ASN A 349 2.64 11.16 -18.29
N GLY A 350 1.84 10.61 -17.35
CA GLY A 350 1.63 11.17 -16.03
C GLY A 350 1.00 10.17 -15.05
N HIS A 351 0.68 10.64 -13.86
CA HIS A 351 0.02 9.87 -12.81
C HIS A 351 -0.87 10.75 -11.92
N GLU A 352 -1.80 10.16 -11.16
CA GLU A 352 -2.74 10.91 -10.31
C GLU A 352 -2.16 11.33 -8.94
N GLY A 353 -0.90 11.07 -8.68
CA GLY A 353 -0.18 11.51 -7.50
C GLY A 353 -0.70 10.93 -6.18
N TYR A 354 -0.31 11.56 -5.07
CA TYR A 354 -0.67 11.11 -3.72
C TYR A 354 -2.17 11.15 -3.42
N LYS A 355 -2.96 11.93 -4.13
CA LYS A 355 -4.42 11.97 -3.94
C LYS A 355 -5.08 10.63 -4.23
N LYS A 356 -4.53 9.86 -5.15
CA LYS A 356 -5.05 8.56 -5.60
C LYS A 356 -4.11 7.39 -5.36
N ALA A 357 -2.89 7.65 -4.91
CA ALA A 357 -1.96 6.60 -4.52
C ALA A 357 -2.48 5.86 -3.29
N GLU A 358 -2.47 4.53 -3.33
CA GLU A 358 -2.85 3.70 -2.18
C GLU A 358 -1.83 3.84 -1.05
N VAL A 359 -0.53 3.97 -1.38
CA VAL A 359 0.57 4.05 -0.42
C VAL A 359 1.67 5.01 -0.88
N THR A 360 2.55 5.34 0.05
CA THR A 360 3.78 6.09 -0.17
C THR A 360 4.92 5.11 -0.40
N GLY A 361 5.66 5.26 -1.50
CA GLY A 361 6.96 4.63 -1.69
C GLY A 361 8.07 5.52 -1.13
N GLY A 362 9.23 4.94 -0.81
CA GLY A 362 10.26 5.61 -0.02
C GLY A 362 9.88 5.70 1.45
N GLY A 363 10.57 6.52 2.22
CA GLY A 363 10.33 6.67 3.65
C GLY A 363 11.57 6.44 4.51
N VAL A 364 11.41 6.23 5.80
CA VAL A 364 12.53 6.02 6.73
C VAL A 364 13.25 4.71 6.42
N ALA A 365 14.57 4.79 6.30
CA ALA A 365 15.42 3.66 5.98
C ALA A 365 15.34 2.56 7.07
N LEU A 366 15.10 1.32 6.67
CA LEU A 366 14.84 0.21 7.58
C LEU A 366 16.08 -0.24 8.38
N ASP A 367 17.28 -0.04 7.87
CA ASP A 367 18.54 -0.42 8.53
C ASP A 367 18.87 0.47 9.73
N GLU A 368 18.20 1.61 9.88
CA GLU A 368 18.27 2.47 11.05
C GLU A 368 17.35 2.06 12.21
N LEU A 369 16.61 0.95 12.03
CA LEU A 369 15.69 0.42 13.02
C LEU A 369 16.13 -0.96 13.53
N ASP A 370 15.78 -1.28 14.74
CA ASP A 370 15.88 -2.65 15.21
C ASP A 370 14.86 -3.54 14.51
N ALA A 371 15.29 -4.67 13.97
CA ALA A 371 14.46 -5.53 13.14
C ALA A 371 13.35 -6.28 13.89
N ARG A 372 13.38 -6.30 15.24
CA ARG A 372 12.41 -7.00 16.09
C ARG A 372 11.41 -6.05 16.73
N THR A 373 11.86 -4.82 17.08
CA THR A 373 11.08 -3.87 17.88
C THR A 373 10.74 -2.62 17.11
N PHE A 374 11.39 -2.35 15.98
CA PHE A 374 11.28 -1.09 15.23
C PHE A 374 11.70 0.15 16.07
N GLU A 375 12.46 -0.06 17.14
CA GLU A 375 13.13 1.00 17.88
C GLU A 375 14.19 1.67 16.99
N SER A 376 14.27 2.98 17.01
CA SER A 376 15.32 3.75 16.39
C SER A 376 16.68 3.36 16.96
N ARG A 377 17.66 3.12 16.07
CA ARG A 377 19.07 2.92 16.48
C ARG A 377 19.76 4.21 16.86
N LEU A 378 19.20 5.35 16.42
CA LEU A 378 19.74 6.68 16.71
C LEU A 378 19.20 7.22 18.05
N HIS A 379 17.95 6.91 18.37
CA HIS A 379 17.23 7.50 19.49
C HIS A 379 16.52 6.44 20.34
N PRO A 380 17.09 6.05 21.47
CA PRO A 380 16.43 5.10 22.38
C PRO A 380 15.06 5.60 22.85
N GLY A 381 14.07 4.71 22.88
CA GLY A 381 12.69 5.04 23.25
C GLY A 381 11.83 5.62 22.12
N LEU A 382 12.40 5.84 20.92
CA LEU A 382 11.66 6.21 19.72
C LEU A 382 11.42 4.95 18.87
N PHE A 383 10.18 4.72 18.46
CA PHE A 383 9.76 3.63 17.60
C PHE A 383 9.06 4.19 16.36
N LEU A 384 9.33 3.61 15.18
CA LEU A 384 8.73 4.05 13.93
C LEU A 384 7.99 2.88 13.28
N SER A 385 6.76 3.08 12.79
CA SER A 385 5.95 1.98 12.28
C SER A 385 5.01 2.37 11.14
N GLY A 386 4.61 1.39 10.37
CA GLY A 386 3.64 1.53 9.28
C GLY A 386 4.21 2.13 8.01
N GLU A 387 3.38 2.87 7.29
CA GLU A 387 3.64 3.38 5.94
C GLU A 387 4.75 4.44 5.86
N MET A 388 5.15 5.05 6.97
CA MET A 388 6.28 5.98 6.97
C MET A 388 7.65 5.33 6.75
N LEU A 389 7.72 4.01 6.81
CA LEU A 389 8.94 3.24 6.57
C LEU A 389 9.12 2.96 5.07
N ASP A 390 10.36 2.87 4.60
CA ASP A 390 10.72 2.62 3.20
C ASP A 390 10.36 1.19 2.76
N VAL A 391 9.07 0.89 2.77
CA VAL A 391 8.50 -0.39 2.32
C VAL A 391 7.07 -0.23 1.87
N PHE A 392 6.72 -0.81 0.73
CA PHE A 392 5.34 -1.09 0.38
C PHE A 392 5.23 -2.43 -0.35
N GLY A 393 4.06 -3.06 -0.25
CA GLY A 393 3.71 -4.29 -0.97
C GLY A 393 2.67 -4.03 -2.06
N PRO A 394 2.35 -5.04 -2.87
CA PRO A 394 1.33 -4.93 -3.91
C PRO A 394 -0.08 -4.72 -3.32
N ILE A 395 -1.04 -4.45 -4.20
CA ILE A 395 -2.47 -4.49 -3.84
C ILE A 395 -2.83 -5.88 -3.34
N GLY A 396 -3.52 -5.97 -2.19
CA GLY A 396 -3.98 -7.28 -1.71
C GLY A 396 -3.75 -7.56 -0.23
N GLY A 397 -3.72 -6.52 0.63
CA GLY A 397 -3.56 -6.66 2.08
C GLY A 397 -2.11 -6.61 2.58
N TYR A 398 -1.13 -6.56 1.67
CA TYR A 398 0.30 -6.53 2.02
C TYR A 398 0.67 -5.30 2.84
N ASN A 399 0.16 -4.12 2.49
CA ASN A 399 0.44 -2.87 3.18
C ASN A 399 -0.21 -2.83 4.57
N PHE A 400 -1.37 -3.46 4.73
CA PHE A 400 -1.95 -3.68 6.05
C PHE A 400 -1.14 -4.69 6.86
N THR A 401 -0.73 -5.81 6.26
CA THR A 401 0.15 -6.79 6.90
C THR A 401 1.41 -6.13 7.44
N TRP A 402 2.05 -5.25 6.65
CA TRP A 402 3.18 -4.46 7.10
C TRP A 402 2.83 -3.56 8.29
N ALA A 403 1.70 -2.86 8.22
CA ALA A 403 1.24 -2.01 9.32
C ALA A 403 0.94 -2.82 10.61
N TRP A 404 0.32 -4.00 10.47
CA TRP A 404 0.05 -4.89 11.60
C TRP A 404 1.33 -5.40 12.25
N VAL A 405 2.26 -5.90 11.44
CA VAL A 405 3.56 -6.44 11.91
C VAL A 405 4.36 -5.37 12.63
N THR A 406 4.55 -4.21 11.99
CA THR A 406 5.37 -3.14 12.55
C THR A 406 4.73 -2.48 13.77
N GLY A 407 3.42 -2.27 13.74
CA GLY A 407 2.68 -1.73 14.88
C GLY A 407 2.77 -2.64 16.10
N ARG A 408 2.52 -3.96 15.92
CA ARG A 408 2.65 -4.93 17.01
C ARG A 408 4.05 -4.94 17.59
N ALA A 409 5.06 -5.03 16.75
CA ALA A 409 6.44 -5.12 17.18
C ALA A 409 6.88 -3.85 17.94
N ALA A 410 6.52 -2.66 17.42
CA ALA A 410 6.78 -1.38 18.08
C ALA A 410 6.04 -1.29 19.44
N GLY A 411 4.78 -1.72 19.49
CA GLY A 411 4.01 -1.71 20.75
C GLY A 411 4.63 -2.58 21.83
N LEU A 412 5.04 -3.81 21.49
CA LEU A 412 5.71 -4.72 22.43
C LEU A 412 7.06 -4.16 22.88
N GLY A 413 7.89 -3.66 21.93
CA GLY A 413 9.19 -3.09 22.22
C GLY A 413 9.11 -1.83 23.09
N ALA A 414 8.17 -0.92 22.80
CA ALA A 414 7.95 0.28 23.59
C ALA A 414 7.50 -0.02 25.02
N ALA A 415 6.62 -1.01 25.20
CA ALA A 415 6.20 -1.45 26.52
C ALA A 415 7.35 -2.05 27.33
N GLU A 416 8.22 -2.82 26.71
CA GLU A 416 9.42 -3.37 27.35
C GLU A 416 10.39 -2.24 27.73
N LYS A 417 10.67 -1.32 26.81
CA LYS A 417 11.55 -0.16 27.02
C LYS A 417 11.08 0.71 28.18
N ALA A 418 9.77 1.00 28.26
CA ALA A 418 9.20 1.84 29.30
C ALA A 418 9.28 1.25 30.72
N ARG A 419 9.53 -0.06 30.84
CA ARG A 419 9.73 -0.75 32.13
C ARG A 419 11.18 -0.72 32.59
N MET A 420 12.11 -0.49 31.70
CA MET A 420 13.52 -0.39 32.05
C MET A 420 13.74 0.85 32.93
N PRO A 421 14.52 0.74 34.01
CA PRO A 421 14.77 1.81 34.94
C PRO A 421 15.56 2.99 34.32
#